data_b6d0f9e422241237184e948e3b33d856
#
_entry.id   b6d0f9e422241237184e948e3b33d856
#
_cell.length_a   1.000
_cell.length_b   1.000
_cell.length_c   1.000
_cell.angle_alpha   90.00
_cell.angle_beta   90.00
_cell.angle_gamma   90.00
#
_symmetry.space_group_name_H-M   'P 1'
#
loop_
_entity.id
_entity.type
_entity.pdbx_description
1 polymer ?
#
loop_
_entity_poly.entity_id
_entity_poly.type
_entity_poly.pdbx_seq_one_letter_code
_entity_poly.pdbx_strand_id
1 'polypeptide(L)'
;LAGIFLGDTVMFASMNRLGPRRTGLLFATHSVFSVLLGVLFLSERLSAYAMLGSLLVFGGVLLAVAFGRREVDAHVWERNDKLAAGVALGLAAALCQALGTFFAKPAMAAGLEPVTASALRMGVSCGAHYLLWCSGWRLAKSRGRYTPRMLGQTALNGLVALGLGMTLIMLALQHANVATVGILSALSPVLILPMLWVVLKRPPPPLAWIGAVVSCAGTALVVLR
;
A
#
# COMPACT_ATOMS: atom_id res chain seq x y z
N LEU A 1 15.21 -2.65 0.27
CA LEU A 1 15.13 -2.54 -1.19
C LEU A 1 13.81 -3.11 -1.74
N ALA A 2 13.42 -4.36 -1.37
CA ALA A 2 12.24 -5.00 -1.98
C ALA A 2 10.94 -4.23 -1.82
N GLY A 3 10.60 -3.78 -0.61
CA GLY A 3 9.31 -3.12 -0.33
C GLY A 3 9.21 -1.72 -0.93
N ILE A 4 10.22 -0.86 -0.75
CA ILE A 4 10.15 0.53 -1.16
C ILE A 4 10.68 0.68 -2.60
N PHE A 5 11.94 0.33 -2.87
CA PHE A 5 12.53 0.58 -4.18
C PHE A 5 11.82 -0.21 -5.30
N LEU A 6 11.78 -1.54 -5.19
CA LEU A 6 11.12 -2.37 -6.22
C LEU A 6 9.61 -2.21 -6.16
N GLY A 7 9.02 -2.22 -4.95
CA GLY A 7 7.58 -2.10 -4.75
C GLY A 7 7.01 -0.83 -5.35
N ASP A 8 7.58 0.33 -5.03
CA ASP A 8 7.10 1.62 -5.54
C ASP A 8 7.35 1.76 -7.05
N THR A 9 8.53 1.35 -7.53
CA THR A 9 8.84 1.40 -8.97
C THR A 9 7.81 0.60 -9.78
N VAL A 10 7.49 -0.62 -9.32
CA VAL A 10 6.53 -1.52 -9.98
C VAL A 10 5.10 -1.02 -9.80
N MET A 11 4.77 -0.45 -8.64
CA MET A 11 3.46 0.16 -8.37
C MET A 11 3.19 1.34 -9.30
N PHE A 12 4.14 2.28 -9.44
CA PHE A 12 3.99 3.39 -10.37
C PHE A 12 3.94 2.93 -11.83
N ALA A 13 4.66 1.88 -12.19
CA ALA A 13 4.57 1.28 -13.52
C ALA A 13 3.20 0.64 -13.78
N SER A 14 2.55 0.05 -12.76
CA SER A 14 1.16 -0.42 -12.81
C SER A 14 0.19 0.76 -12.92
N MET A 15 0.36 1.80 -12.09
CA MET A 15 -0.49 3.01 -12.12
C MET A 15 -0.50 3.67 -13.49
N ASN A 16 0.65 3.71 -14.17
CA ASN A 16 0.76 4.27 -15.51
C ASN A 16 0.05 3.44 -16.60
N ARG A 17 -0.35 2.20 -16.31
CA ARG A 17 -1.06 1.29 -17.23
C ARG A 17 -2.53 1.12 -16.90
N LEU A 18 -2.85 0.98 -15.62
CA LEU A 18 -4.19 0.65 -15.14
C LEU A 18 -4.95 1.83 -14.54
N GLY A 19 -4.23 2.92 -14.28
CA GLY A 19 -4.73 4.03 -13.46
C GLY A 19 -4.63 3.75 -11.95
N PRO A 20 -4.74 4.80 -11.11
CA PRO A 20 -4.50 4.71 -9.67
C PRO A 20 -5.51 3.80 -8.96
N ARG A 21 -6.77 3.79 -9.40
CA ARG A 21 -7.84 3.00 -8.78
C ARG A 21 -7.62 1.48 -8.92
N ARG A 22 -7.41 1.00 -10.14
CA ARG A 22 -7.18 -0.44 -10.40
C ARG A 22 -5.89 -0.91 -9.73
N THR A 23 -4.84 -0.08 -9.75
CA THR A 23 -3.59 -0.37 -9.07
C THR A 23 -3.77 -0.42 -7.55
N GLY A 24 -4.52 0.52 -6.95
CA GLY A 24 -4.83 0.51 -5.52
C GLY A 24 -5.59 -0.75 -5.09
N LEU A 25 -6.50 -1.23 -5.94
CA LEU A 25 -7.25 -2.48 -5.73
C LEU A 25 -6.31 -3.70 -5.72
N LEU A 26 -5.41 -3.78 -6.69
CA LEU A 26 -4.41 -4.84 -6.76
C LEU A 26 -3.41 -4.73 -5.60
N PHE A 27 -3.00 -3.51 -5.25
CA PHE A 27 -2.07 -3.30 -4.15
C PHE A 27 -2.66 -3.71 -2.79
N ALA A 28 -3.97 -3.59 -2.57
CA ALA A 28 -4.63 -4.05 -1.34
C ALA A 28 -4.45 -5.57 -1.11
N THR A 29 -4.13 -6.36 -2.14
CA THR A 29 -3.81 -7.80 -2.00
C THR A 29 -2.52 -8.04 -1.20
N HIS A 30 -1.72 -6.99 -0.91
CA HIS A 30 -0.54 -7.13 -0.04
C HIS A 30 -0.89 -7.72 1.33
N SER A 31 -2.11 -7.48 1.83
CA SER A 31 -2.59 -8.07 3.09
C SER A 31 -2.66 -9.59 3.01
N VAL A 32 -3.13 -10.14 1.89
CA VAL A 32 -3.19 -11.59 1.66
C VAL A 32 -1.77 -12.18 1.62
N PHE A 33 -0.86 -11.52 0.89
CA PHE A 33 0.55 -11.94 0.88
C PHE A 33 1.20 -11.85 2.25
N SER A 34 0.89 -10.82 3.05
CA SER A 34 1.40 -10.69 4.42
C SER A 34 0.91 -11.83 5.32
N VAL A 35 -0.36 -12.20 5.22
CA VAL A 35 -0.94 -13.36 5.93
C VAL A 35 -0.24 -14.65 5.52
N LEU A 36 -0.10 -14.89 4.22
CA LEU A 36 0.57 -16.09 3.72
C LEU A 36 2.03 -16.18 4.20
N LEU A 37 2.78 -15.10 4.09
CA LEU A 37 4.18 -15.06 4.53
C LEU A 37 4.31 -15.24 6.05
N GLY A 38 3.43 -14.61 6.85
CA GLY A 38 3.41 -14.73 8.30
C GLY A 38 3.12 -16.17 8.74
N VAL A 39 2.10 -16.79 8.17
CA VAL A 39 1.71 -18.17 8.53
C VAL A 39 2.73 -19.19 8.04
N LEU A 40 3.17 -19.10 6.78
CA LEU A 40 4.02 -20.14 6.16
C LEU A 40 5.47 -20.08 6.63
N PHE A 41 6.02 -18.90 6.87
CA PHE A 41 7.45 -18.73 7.14
C PHE A 41 7.79 -18.27 8.55
N LEU A 42 6.88 -17.53 9.22
CA LEU A 42 7.09 -17.08 10.59
C LEU A 42 6.32 -17.92 11.61
N SER A 43 5.62 -18.98 11.15
CA SER A 43 4.77 -19.83 12.01
C SER A 43 3.77 -19.03 12.85
N GLU A 44 3.32 -17.90 12.30
CA GLU A 44 2.30 -17.07 12.97
C GLU A 44 0.98 -17.84 13.02
N ARG A 45 0.43 -18.01 14.22
CA ARG A 45 -0.87 -18.65 14.40
C ARG A 45 -1.96 -17.59 14.35
N LEU A 46 -2.80 -17.67 13.34
CA LEU A 46 -4.00 -16.86 13.26
C LEU A 46 -5.17 -17.64 13.86
N SER A 47 -5.95 -16.97 14.74
CA SER A 47 -7.21 -17.58 15.19
C SER A 47 -8.23 -17.59 14.07
N ALA A 48 -9.28 -18.40 14.20
CA ALA A 48 -10.39 -18.42 13.25
C ALA A 48 -11.03 -17.02 13.10
N TYR A 49 -11.13 -16.25 14.17
CA TYR A 49 -11.61 -14.86 14.14
C TYR A 49 -10.71 -13.94 13.33
N ALA A 50 -9.38 -14.07 13.48
CA ALA A 50 -8.43 -13.28 12.71
C ALA A 50 -8.47 -13.66 11.22
N MET A 51 -8.66 -14.93 10.88
CA MET A 51 -8.86 -15.38 9.49
C MET A 51 -10.15 -14.82 8.89
N LEU A 52 -11.27 -14.93 9.60
CA LEU A 52 -12.53 -14.34 9.17
C LEU A 52 -12.43 -12.81 9.04
N GLY A 53 -11.84 -12.16 10.02
CA GLY A 53 -11.59 -10.72 9.99
C GLY A 53 -10.74 -10.29 8.79
N SER A 54 -9.68 -11.03 8.45
CA SER A 54 -8.84 -10.73 7.29
C SER A 54 -9.60 -10.85 5.98
N LEU A 55 -10.46 -11.85 5.84
CA LEU A 55 -11.34 -12.01 4.68
C LEU A 55 -12.34 -10.85 4.54
N LEU A 56 -12.94 -10.42 5.67
CA LEU A 56 -13.84 -9.27 5.69
C LEU A 56 -13.11 -7.97 5.35
N VAL A 57 -11.91 -7.73 5.90
CA VAL A 57 -11.10 -6.54 5.54
C VAL A 57 -10.81 -6.55 4.06
N PHE A 58 -10.29 -7.65 3.53
CA PHE A 58 -9.95 -7.77 2.12
C PHE A 58 -11.17 -7.58 1.20
N GLY A 59 -12.26 -8.30 1.48
CA GLY A 59 -13.50 -8.19 0.70
C GLY A 59 -14.11 -6.78 0.79
N GLY A 60 -14.13 -6.17 1.94
CA GLY A 60 -14.62 -4.81 2.15
C GLY A 60 -13.77 -3.76 1.44
N VAL A 61 -12.44 -3.88 1.47
CA VAL A 61 -11.54 -3.01 0.70
C VAL A 61 -11.76 -3.16 -0.80
N LEU A 62 -11.90 -4.41 -1.30
CA LEU A 62 -12.23 -4.65 -2.69
C LEU A 62 -13.54 -3.96 -3.10
N LEU A 63 -14.60 -4.10 -2.28
CA LEU A 63 -15.88 -3.43 -2.52
C LEU A 63 -15.72 -1.90 -2.51
N ALA A 64 -15.07 -1.35 -1.47
CA ALA A 64 -14.90 0.10 -1.33
C ALA A 64 -14.17 0.72 -2.52
N VAL A 65 -13.09 0.07 -2.99
CA VAL A 65 -12.31 0.54 -4.14
C VAL A 65 -13.00 0.23 -5.45
N ALA A 66 -13.61 -0.96 -5.61
CA ALA A 66 -14.29 -1.35 -6.85
C ALA A 66 -15.49 -0.47 -7.18
N PHE A 67 -16.25 -0.03 -6.19
CA PHE A 67 -17.43 0.80 -6.37
C PHE A 67 -17.21 2.29 -5.99
N GLY A 68 -15.99 2.71 -5.68
CA GLY A 68 -15.62 4.12 -5.55
C GLY A 68 -15.89 4.90 -6.87
N ARG A 69 -16.00 6.23 -6.83
CA ARG A 69 -16.38 7.05 -8.01
C ARG A 69 -15.40 6.92 -9.18
N ARG A 70 -15.97 6.83 -10.39
CA ARG A 70 -15.26 6.71 -11.68
C ARG A 70 -14.75 8.03 -12.27
N GLU A 71 -15.19 9.18 -11.76
CA GLU A 71 -15.12 10.46 -12.51
C GLU A 71 -13.71 11.04 -12.70
N VAL A 72 -12.70 10.61 -11.94
CA VAL A 72 -11.33 11.12 -12.08
C VAL A 72 -10.49 10.31 -13.08
N ASP A 73 -10.90 9.07 -13.34
CA ASP A 73 -10.07 8.12 -14.11
C ASP A 73 -10.45 8.02 -15.60
N ALA A 74 -11.61 8.59 -16.03
CA ALA A 74 -12.21 8.25 -17.31
C ALA A 74 -11.51 8.84 -18.54
N HIS A 75 -10.65 9.86 -18.41
CA HIS A 75 -10.16 10.59 -19.58
C HIS A 75 -8.68 10.47 -19.92
N VAL A 76 -7.85 9.81 -19.09
CA VAL A 76 -6.40 9.88 -19.29
C VAL A 76 -5.72 8.49 -19.48
N TRP A 77 -6.36 7.37 -19.06
CA TRP A 77 -5.61 6.13 -18.81
C TRP A 77 -6.14 4.87 -19.52
N GLU A 78 -7.13 4.96 -20.40
CA GLU A 78 -7.59 3.80 -21.18
C GLU A 78 -6.69 3.52 -22.39
N ARG A 79 -5.49 3.02 -22.14
CA ARG A 79 -4.74 2.24 -23.14
C ARG A 79 -4.91 0.77 -22.86
N ASN A 80 -5.81 0.16 -23.63
CA ASN A 80 -6.23 -1.24 -23.48
C ASN A 80 -5.14 -2.29 -23.83
N ASP A 81 -3.95 -1.87 -24.30
CA ASP A 81 -3.02 -2.78 -24.96
C ASP A 81 -2.19 -3.68 -24.01
N LYS A 82 -2.26 -3.50 -22.68
CA LYS A 82 -1.42 -4.28 -21.75
C LYS A 82 -2.07 -4.48 -20.37
N LEU A 83 -3.35 -4.80 -20.32
CA LEU A 83 -4.07 -5.05 -19.08
C LEU A 83 -3.38 -6.12 -18.22
N ALA A 84 -3.03 -7.26 -18.81
CA ALA A 84 -2.37 -8.35 -18.10
C ALA A 84 -1.03 -7.94 -17.49
N ALA A 85 -0.21 -7.18 -18.23
CA ALA A 85 1.07 -6.65 -17.72
C ALA A 85 0.86 -5.65 -16.57
N GLY A 86 -0.17 -4.80 -16.65
CA GLY A 86 -0.53 -3.87 -15.58
C GLY A 86 -0.97 -4.60 -14.31
N VAL A 87 -1.78 -5.65 -14.45
CA VAL A 87 -2.23 -6.51 -13.33
C VAL A 87 -1.05 -7.25 -12.70
N ALA A 88 -0.18 -7.86 -13.51
CA ALA A 88 1.02 -8.55 -13.01
C ALA A 88 1.93 -7.59 -12.21
N LEU A 89 2.12 -6.36 -12.69
CA LEU A 89 2.88 -5.33 -11.98
C LEU A 89 2.21 -4.92 -10.66
N GLY A 90 0.88 -4.76 -10.64
CA GLY A 90 0.15 -4.43 -9.42
C GLY A 90 0.25 -5.51 -8.35
N LEU A 91 0.13 -6.79 -8.74
CA LEU A 91 0.33 -7.93 -7.85
C LEU A 91 1.79 -8.05 -7.38
N ALA A 92 2.75 -7.82 -8.27
CA ALA A 92 4.16 -7.81 -7.92
C ALA A 92 4.48 -6.69 -6.91
N ALA A 93 3.90 -5.50 -7.06
CA ALA A 93 4.03 -4.42 -6.09
C ALA A 93 3.48 -4.81 -4.71
N ALA A 94 2.31 -5.46 -4.68
CA ALA A 94 1.70 -5.96 -3.45
C ALA A 94 2.59 -7.03 -2.76
N LEU A 95 3.15 -7.95 -3.53
CA LEU A 95 4.09 -8.95 -3.02
C LEU A 95 5.38 -8.30 -2.48
N CYS A 96 5.96 -7.33 -3.22
CA CYS A 96 7.13 -6.58 -2.77
C CYS A 96 6.88 -5.85 -1.45
N GLN A 97 5.70 -5.27 -1.26
CA GLN A 97 5.31 -4.61 -0.01
C GLN A 97 5.25 -5.63 1.15
N ALA A 98 4.59 -6.76 0.94
CA ALA A 98 4.51 -7.84 1.94
C ALA A 98 5.89 -8.41 2.30
N LEU A 99 6.76 -8.64 1.31
CA LEU A 99 8.14 -9.06 1.54
C LEU A 99 8.94 -8.00 2.31
N GLY A 100 8.69 -6.71 2.04
CA GLY A 100 9.34 -5.61 2.76
C GLY A 100 9.04 -5.60 4.26
N THR A 101 7.81 -5.91 4.66
CA THR A 101 7.40 -6.05 6.07
C THR A 101 7.88 -7.38 6.67
N PHE A 102 7.78 -8.45 5.91
CA PHE A 102 8.26 -9.78 6.31
C PHE A 102 9.74 -9.77 6.68
N PHE A 103 10.61 -9.23 5.82
CA PHE A 103 12.06 -9.15 6.10
C PHE A 103 12.41 -8.14 7.21
N ALA A 104 11.54 -7.18 7.50
CA ALA A 104 11.75 -6.26 8.61
C ALA A 104 11.38 -6.87 9.98
N LYS A 105 10.46 -7.86 10.02
CA LYS A 105 9.95 -8.44 11.26
C LYS A 105 11.03 -8.98 12.20
N PRO A 106 12.03 -9.78 11.76
CA PRO A 106 13.06 -10.27 12.66
C PRO A 106 13.86 -9.16 13.35
N ALA A 107 14.21 -8.11 12.61
CA ALA A 107 14.95 -6.98 13.15
C ALA A 107 14.09 -6.18 14.15
N MET A 108 12.79 -6.00 13.87
CA MET A 108 11.87 -5.36 14.79
C MET A 108 11.65 -6.18 16.05
N ALA A 109 11.54 -7.50 15.93
CA ALA A 109 11.42 -8.42 17.07
C ALA A 109 12.69 -8.44 17.94
N ALA A 110 13.86 -8.20 17.35
CA ALA A 110 15.13 -8.04 18.07
C ALA A 110 15.30 -6.68 18.78
N GLY A 111 14.29 -5.79 18.73
CA GLY A 111 14.30 -4.51 19.42
C GLY A 111 14.97 -3.37 18.65
N LEU A 112 15.19 -3.51 17.33
CA LEU A 112 15.71 -2.40 16.54
C LEU A 112 14.73 -1.22 16.60
N GLU A 113 15.26 -0.03 16.85
CA GLU A 113 14.46 1.19 16.99
C GLU A 113 13.75 1.52 15.67
N PRO A 114 12.39 1.77 15.68
CA PRO A 114 11.57 1.94 14.49
C PRO A 114 12.00 3.10 13.59
N VAL A 115 12.44 4.21 14.18
CA VAL A 115 12.90 5.39 13.42
C VAL A 115 14.18 5.04 12.65
N THR A 116 15.13 4.40 13.32
CA THR A 116 16.40 3.94 12.73
C THR A 116 16.13 2.93 11.60
N ALA A 117 15.24 1.95 11.83
CA ALA A 117 14.86 0.97 10.80
C ALA A 117 14.21 1.63 9.57
N SER A 118 13.31 2.58 9.82
CA SER A 118 12.64 3.33 8.75
C SER A 118 13.64 4.19 7.98
N ALA A 119 14.50 4.95 8.69
CA ALA A 119 15.51 5.81 8.08
C ALA A 119 16.50 5.01 7.21
N LEU A 120 16.98 3.86 7.70
CA LEU A 120 17.86 2.97 6.94
C LEU A 120 17.19 2.45 5.67
N ARG A 121 15.93 1.97 5.77
CA ARG A 121 15.16 1.47 4.63
C ARG A 121 14.96 2.55 3.58
N MET A 122 14.63 3.77 4.01
CA MET A 122 14.42 4.91 3.12
C MET A 122 15.72 5.39 2.49
N GLY A 123 16.80 5.52 3.27
CA GLY A 123 18.09 5.93 2.78
C GLY A 123 18.62 4.99 1.69
N VAL A 124 18.56 3.69 1.93
CA VAL A 124 18.96 2.67 0.94
C VAL A 124 18.08 2.71 -0.31
N SER A 125 16.75 2.91 -0.14
CA SER A 125 15.83 3.01 -1.28
C SER A 125 16.02 4.31 -2.06
N CYS A 126 16.28 5.42 -1.38
CA CYS A 126 16.61 6.70 -2.00
C CYS A 126 17.90 6.60 -2.82
N GLY A 127 18.95 6.00 -2.26
CA GLY A 127 20.19 5.73 -2.96
C GLY A 127 19.99 4.88 -4.21
N ALA A 128 19.17 3.82 -4.13
CA ALA A 128 18.85 2.97 -5.27
C ALA A 128 18.08 3.74 -6.38
N HIS A 129 17.10 4.59 -6.00
CA HIS A 129 16.40 5.45 -6.96
C HIS A 129 17.32 6.50 -7.58
N TYR A 130 18.25 7.05 -6.79
CA TYR A 130 19.25 7.99 -7.30
C TYR A 130 20.19 7.33 -8.33
N LEU A 131 20.67 6.12 -8.02
CA LEU A 131 21.47 5.34 -8.98
C LEU A 131 20.68 5.00 -10.25
N LEU A 132 19.40 4.63 -10.10
CA LEU A 132 18.50 4.40 -11.23
C LEU A 132 18.33 5.68 -12.09
N TRP A 133 18.22 6.83 -11.45
CA TRP A 133 18.14 8.11 -12.15
C TRP A 133 19.43 8.44 -12.89
N CYS A 134 20.59 8.23 -12.26
CA CYS A 134 21.90 8.42 -12.87
C CYS A 134 22.16 7.47 -14.05
N SER A 135 21.60 6.25 -14.04
CA SER A 135 21.72 5.28 -15.13
C SER A 135 21.08 5.74 -16.44
N GLY A 136 20.31 6.83 -16.40
CA GLY A 136 19.62 7.37 -17.58
C GLY A 136 18.46 6.53 -18.10
N TRP A 137 18.06 5.51 -17.37
CA TRP A 137 16.96 4.63 -17.77
C TRP A 137 15.65 5.40 -17.95
N ARG A 138 14.91 5.09 -19.03
CA ARG A 138 13.68 5.83 -19.40
C ARG A 138 12.61 5.85 -18.31
N LEU A 139 12.58 4.83 -17.43
CA LEU A 139 11.66 4.76 -16.30
C LEU A 139 11.95 5.79 -15.19
N ALA A 140 13.21 6.24 -15.08
CA ALA A 140 13.63 7.20 -14.06
C ALA A 140 13.56 8.66 -14.53
N LYS A 141 13.36 8.89 -15.83
CA LYS A 141 13.30 10.25 -16.39
C LYS A 141 11.88 10.80 -16.30
N SER A 142 11.71 11.89 -15.55
CA SER A 142 10.47 12.65 -15.57
C SER A 142 10.23 13.27 -16.95
N ARG A 143 8.98 13.22 -17.41
CA ARG A 143 8.54 13.86 -18.66
C ARG A 143 7.93 15.24 -18.46
N GLY A 144 7.73 15.66 -17.19
CA GLY A 144 7.09 16.92 -16.84
C GLY A 144 8.08 17.98 -16.37
N ARG A 145 7.65 19.25 -16.42
CA ARG A 145 8.37 20.37 -15.79
C ARG A 145 8.08 20.37 -14.29
N TYR A 146 9.11 20.45 -13.49
CA TYR A 146 8.97 20.58 -12.03
C TYR A 146 8.61 22.03 -11.69
N THR A 147 7.50 22.22 -11.01
CA THR A 147 7.17 23.52 -10.40
C THR A 147 7.52 23.49 -8.91
N PRO A 148 7.89 24.62 -8.29
CA PRO A 148 8.18 24.68 -6.84
C PRO A 148 7.01 24.15 -6.00
N ARG A 149 5.77 24.40 -6.42
CA ARG A 149 4.57 23.89 -5.75
C ARG A 149 4.49 22.37 -5.79
N MET A 150 4.76 21.75 -6.95
CA MET A 150 4.80 20.28 -7.06
C MET A 150 5.89 19.68 -6.18
N LEU A 151 7.08 20.29 -6.16
CA LEU A 151 8.18 19.82 -5.31
C LEU A 151 7.81 19.89 -3.83
N GLY A 152 7.20 20.99 -3.38
CA GLY A 152 6.74 21.13 -2.00
C GLY A 152 5.66 20.10 -1.63
N GLN A 153 4.67 19.87 -2.50
CA GLN A 153 3.64 18.85 -2.28
C GLN A 153 4.23 17.44 -2.24
N THR A 154 5.15 17.12 -3.13
CA THR A 154 5.83 15.82 -3.16
C THR A 154 6.71 15.60 -1.92
N ALA A 155 7.43 16.64 -1.48
CA ALA A 155 8.25 16.59 -0.28
C ALA A 155 7.38 16.38 0.98
N LEU A 156 6.28 17.13 1.10
CA LEU A 156 5.32 16.95 2.21
C LEU A 156 4.71 15.56 2.22
N ASN A 157 4.27 15.06 1.05
CA ASN A 157 3.75 13.70 0.93
C ASN A 157 4.80 12.65 1.30
N GLY A 158 6.04 12.82 0.86
CA GLY A 158 7.16 11.95 1.22
C GLY A 158 7.42 11.95 2.73
N LEU A 159 7.43 13.12 3.36
CA LEU A 159 7.63 13.24 4.81
C LEU A 159 6.52 12.53 5.60
N VAL A 160 5.26 12.75 5.23
CA VAL A 160 4.11 12.18 5.94
C VAL A 160 3.94 10.69 5.64
N ALA A 161 3.90 10.31 4.35
CA ALA A 161 3.61 8.94 3.96
C ALA A 161 4.80 8.00 4.19
N LEU A 162 5.97 8.39 3.74
CA LEU A 162 7.17 7.57 3.89
C LEU A 162 7.85 7.79 5.24
N GLY A 163 8.03 9.02 5.69
CA GLY A 163 8.66 9.32 6.97
C GLY A 163 7.83 8.79 8.14
N LEU A 164 6.68 9.39 8.37
CA LEU A 164 5.82 9.04 9.50
C LEU A 164 5.14 7.68 9.29
N GLY A 165 4.53 7.43 8.13
CA GLY A 165 3.78 6.21 7.85
C GLY A 165 4.63 4.95 7.94
N MET A 166 5.81 4.94 7.34
CA MET A 166 6.72 3.78 7.43
C MET A 166 7.28 3.57 8.83
N THR A 167 7.54 4.63 9.58
CA THR A 167 7.97 4.52 10.98
C THR A 167 6.88 3.88 11.84
N LEU A 168 5.62 4.28 11.66
CA LEU A 168 4.48 3.66 12.35
C LEU A 168 4.30 2.19 11.98
N ILE A 169 4.54 1.81 10.72
CA ILE A 169 4.53 0.39 10.30
C ILE A 169 5.66 -0.38 11.00
N MET A 170 6.85 0.18 11.12
CA MET A 170 7.96 -0.47 11.83
C MET A 170 7.63 -0.63 13.32
N LEU A 171 7.07 0.41 13.94
CA LEU A 171 6.60 0.35 15.33
C LEU A 171 5.53 -0.74 15.51
N ALA A 172 4.56 -0.80 14.62
CA ALA A 172 3.54 -1.85 14.64
C ALA A 172 4.13 -3.26 14.54
N LEU A 173 5.18 -3.45 13.73
CA LEU A 173 5.86 -4.73 13.59
C LEU A 173 6.63 -5.16 14.85
N GLN A 174 6.97 -4.26 15.77
CA GLN A 174 7.53 -4.63 17.07
C GLN A 174 6.50 -5.34 17.95
N HIS A 175 5.24 -4.89 17.90
CA HIS A 175 4.19 -5.31 18.82
C HIS A 175 3.17 -6.28 18.21
N ALA A 176 3.14 -6.43 16.89
CA ALA A 176 2.16 -7.25 16.19
C ALA A 176 2.79 -8.15 15.12
N ASN A 177 2.05 -9.17 14.71
CA ASN A 177 2.42 -10.10 13.66
C ASN A 177 2.41 -9.43 12.28
N VAL A 178 3.19 -9.95 11.33
CA VAL A 178 3.24 -9.46 9.94
C VAL A 178 1.86 -9.53 9.30
N ALA A 179 1.11 -10.61 9.54
CA ALA A 179 -0.25 -10.76 9.07
C ALA A 179 -1.16 -9.63 9.56
N THR A 180 -1.16 -9.35 10.88
CA THR A 180 -1.98 -8.28 11.48
C THR A 180 -1.62 -6.91 10.91
N VAL A 181 -0.33 -6.58 10.85
CA VAL A 181 0.13 -5.29 10.30
C VAL A 181 -0.26 -5.14 8.83
N GLY A 182 -0.13 -6.21 8.04
CA GLY A 182 -0.54 -6.22 6.63
C GLY A 182 -2.05 -5.99 6.46
N ILE A 183 -2.89 -6.66 7.26
CA ILE A 183 -4.35 -6.50 7.22
C ILE A 183 -4.75 -5.06 7.59
N LEU A 184 -4.20 -4.51 8.68
CA LEU A 184 -4.51 -3.15 9.12
C LEU A 184 -4.03 -2.09 8.11
N SER A 185 -2.86 -2.28 7.49
CA SER A 185 -2.34 -1.38 6.47
C SER A 185 -3.23 -1.35 5.21
N ALA A 186 -3.93 -2.44 4.90
CA ALA A 186 -4.84 -2.51 3.75
C ALA A 186 -6.11 -1.67 3.94
N LEU A 187 -6.40 -1.14 5.12
CA LEU A 187 -7.54 -0.23 5.37
C LEU A 187 -7.35 1.18 4.80
N SER A 188 -6.15 1.54 4.38
CA SER A 188 -5.86 2.88 3.88
C SER A 188 -6.85 3.38 2.81
N PRO A 189 -7.29 2.60 1.80
CA PRO A 189 -8.28 3.04 0.83
C PRO A 189 -9.66 3.32 1.45
N VAL A 190 -10.01 2.62 2.53
CA VAL A 190 -11.27 2.83 3.26
C VAL A 190 -11.24 4.14 4.02
N LEU A 191 -10.14 4.44 4.71
CA LEU A 191 -9.95 5.66 5.47
C LEU A 191 -9.91 6.92 4.58
N ILE A 192 -9.53 6.77 3.32
CA ILE A 192 -9.56 7.86 2.34
C ILE A 192 -11.00 8.27 1.96
N LEU A 193 -11.99 7.36 2.03
CA LEU A 193 -13.37 7.67 1.62
C LEU A 193 -13.98 8.89 2.32
N PRO A 194 -13.99 8.98 3.67
CA PRO A 194 -14.51 10.17 4.35
C PRO A 194 -13.70 11.43 4.03
N MET A 195 -12.37 11.32 3.87
CA MET A 195 -11.54 12.47 3.49
C MET A 195 -11.90 12.98 2.09
N LEU A 196 -12.08 12.08 1.13
CA LEU A 196 -12.51 12.44 -0.22
C LEU A 196 -13.90 13.08 -0.20
N TRP A 197 -14.82 12.60 0.63
CA TRP A 197 -16.14 13.22 0.77
C TRP A 197 -16.03 14.68 1.24
N VAL A 198 -15.23 14.93 2.26
CA VAL A 198 -15.03 16.30 2.79
C VAL A 198 -14.38 17.22 1.76
N VAL A 199 -13.33 16.73 1.07
CA VAL A 199 -12.55 17.52 0.10
C VAL A 199 -13.34 17.77 -1.20
N LEU A 200 -13.96 16.72 -1.74
CA LEU A 200 -14.69 16.81 -3.02
C LEU A 200 -16.13 17.29 -2.85
N LYS A 201 -16.64 17.41 -1.60
CA LYS A 201 -18.04 17.78 -1.27
C LYS A 201 -19.08 16.92 -1.98
N ARG A 202 -18.73 15.69 -2.36
CA ARG A 202 -19.59 14.75 -3.07
C ARG A 202 -19.56 13.40 -2.36
N PRO A 203 -20.73 12.85 -1.94
CA PRO A 203 -20.76 11.59 -1.20
C PRO A 203 -20.28 10.43 -2.07
N PRO A 204 -19.47 9.51 -1.51
CA PRO A 204 -19.15 8.26 -2.16
C PRO A 204 -20.40 7.42 -2.44
N PRO A 205 -20.38 6.51 -3.42
CA PRO A 205 -21.49 5.59 -3.69
C PRO A 205 -21.81 4.71 -2.46
N PRO A 206 -23.08 4.29 -2.29
CA PRO A 206 -23.50 3.47 -1.13
C PRO A 206 -22.69 2.17 -0.98
N LEU A 207 -22.37 1.51 -2.10
CA LEU A 207 -21.56 0.27 -2.11
C LEU A 207 -20.14 0.50 -1.58
N ALA A 208 -19.55 1.68 -1.77
CA ALA A 208 -18.26 2.01 -1.18
C ALA A 208 -18.34 2.12 0.35
N TRP A 209 -19.45 2.66 0.88
CA TRP A 209 -19.71 2.71 2.32
C TRP A 209 -19.95 1.34 2.92
N ILE A 210 -20.68 0.46 2.24
CA ILE A 210 -20.86 -0.94 2.66
C ILE A 210 -19.49 -1.61 2.76
N GLY A 211 -18.63 -1.47 1.74
CA GLY A 211 -17.27 -1.97 1.79
C GLY A 211 -16.45 -1.43 2.97
N ALA A 212 -16.60 -0.15 3.28
CA ALA A 212 -15.95 0.48 4.43
C ALA A 212 -16.41 -0.13 5.76
N VAL A 213 -17.71 -0.28 5.96
CA VAL A 213 -18.29 -0.90 7.19
C VAL A 213 -17.83 -2.34 7.34
N VAL A 214 -17.86 -3.13 6.25
CA VAL A 214 -17.38 -4.52 6.26
C VAL A 214 -15.90 -4.60 6.62
N SER A 215 -15.06 -3.70 6.07
CA SER A 215 -13.65 -3.63 6.44
C SER A 215 -13.44 -3.27 7.91
N CYS A 216 -14.19 -2.30 8.43
CA CYS A 216 -14.10 -1.91 9.84
C CYS A 216 -14.54 -3.06 10.78
N ALA A 217 -15.61 -3.79 10.43
CA ALA A 217 -16.03 -4.97 11.18
C ALA A 217 -14.96 -6.06 11.16
N GLY A 218 -14.37 -6.31 10.00
CA GLY A 218 -13.24 -7.24 9.85
C GLY A 218 -12.03 -6.84 10.71
N THR A 219 -11.72 -5.54 10.75
CA THR A 219 -10.63 -5.00 11.58
C THR A 219 -10.91 -5.23 13.07
N ALA A 220 -12.13 -4.98 13.52
CA ALA A 220 -12.52 -5.23 14.90
C ALA A 220 -12.29 -6.71 15.28
N LEU A 221 -12.66 -7.66 14.40
CA LEU A 221 -12.41 -9.09 14.63
C LEU A 221 -10.91 -9.44 14.70
N VAL A 222 -10.05 -8.71 13.96
CA VAL A 222 -8.59 -8.95 14.01
C VAL A 222 -7.96 -8.40 15.28
N VAL A 223 -8.47 -7.28 15.79
CA VAL A 223 -7.86 -6.53 16.92
C VAL A 223 -8.42 -6.94 18.27
N LEU A 224 -9.72 -7.21 18.35
CA LEU A 224 -10.43 -7.49 19.63
C LEU A 224 -10.25 -8.94 20.13
N ARG A 225 -9.29 -9.63 19.67
CA ARG A 225 -8.99 -11.00 19.97
C ARG A 225 -8.20 -11.20 21.27
#